data_bf60155556ef61fee12fd7aa4bd296c1
#
_entry.id   bf60155556ef61fee12fd7aa4bd296c1
#
_cell.length_a   1.000
_cell.length_b   1.000
_cell.length_c   1.000
_cell.angle_alpha   90.00
_cell.angle_beta   90.00
_cell.angle_gamma   90.00
#
_symmetry.space_group_name_H-M   'P 1'
#
loop_
_entity.id
_entity.type
_entity.pdbx_description
1 polymer ?
#
loop_
_entity_poly.entity_id
_entity_poly.type
_entity_poly.pdbx_seq_one_letter_code
_entity_poly.pdbx_strand_id
1 'polypeptide(L)'
;VSGQLLVDLAAFGSPYAATGVVEPSPKGTFLAYSVDLDGSERYTLRFRRMDGDGDLSGADDLPVAIEDTYYTGAWSDGWFYFTVIDALNRPCEVHRIDPLTGERHVVITEPDQRFELTVRRSGDRVVITSLSRTTSECWVVVDGEAVSIAPRRAEVEYHVEWDTDRWITLSNADEVEFALTAPASPTAPALDTREGRIHDMIAFDDAIVVYSRVDGAPRIRILGRDGTVRHDLEAAPGASLRLGHNDDPHASFVTVVTESFTDPTQWWDVDLVTGEHTLRHQREVPGYDPSAYVNEMVYADNGWRIPIVITRHRDTPLDGTAPCLLYGYGSYESVDDPWFDTGVIPLLDRGVVYAKAHIRGGGEVGRQQWIDGHLLAKRNSFVDFIASADYLADSLVDGSRIVSRGGSAGGLLQGAVYAMAPRRWAGTIAEVPFVDCVNSMLDPDIPLTIAEWEEWGDPRIPEQRAYMESYTPYLNLPDPDDRPALLVTGALHDPRVLVHEPAKWVAALRHSDPQAGERASVTDRGSVIFRVETGEGSHGGQAGRYAALADEAQVIAWALAVMGR
;
A
#
# COMPACT_ATOMS: atom_id res chain seq x y z
N VAL A 1 19.66 18.83 12.45
CA VAL A 1 19.75 18.95 10.99
C VAL A 1 18.76 20.01 10.58
N SER A 2 19.19 21.13 10.01
CA SER A 2 18.30 22.11 9.40
C SER A 2 17.80 21.49 8.08
N GLY A 3 16.54 21.03 8.04
CA GLY A 3 15.93 20.56 6.80
C GLY A 3 15.65 21.74 5.86
N GLN A 4 15.90 21.58 4.58
CA GLN A 4 15.48 22.53 3.54
C GLN A 4 14.09 22.09 3.02
N LEU A 5 13.13 23.03 2.96
CA LEU A 5 11.82 22.78 2.38
C LEU A 5 11.96 22.70 0.85
N LEU A 6 11.65 21.54 0.26
CA LEU A 6 11.74 21.34 -1.20
C LEU A 6 10.46 21.78 -1.92
N VAL A 7 9.31 21.42 -1.38
CA VAL A 7 7.99 21.76 -1.93
C VAL A 7 7.06 22.15 -0.79
N ASP A 8 6.42 23.32 -0.91
CA ASP A 8 5.36 23.75 0.01
C ASP A 8 3.99 23.53 -0.62
N LEU A 9 3.30 22.49 -0.20
CA LEU A 9 1.95 22.18 -0.71
C LEU A 9 0.93 23.26 -0.38
N ALA A 10 1.09 23.97 0.75
CA ALA A 10 0.18 25.04 1.12
C ALA A 10 0.26 26.25 0.17
N ALA A 11 1.40 26.46 -0.50
CA ALA A 11 1.59 27.54 -1.47
C ALA A 11 0.71 27.40 -2.71
N PHE A 12 0.19 26.22 -3.02
CA PHE A 12 -0.73 26.01 -4.16
C PHE A 12 -2.15 26.51 -3.88
N GLY A 13 -2.51 26.74 -2.62
CA GLY A 13 -3.81 27.32 -2.24
C GLY A 13 -5.02 26.41 -2.53
N SER A 14 -4.80 25.13 -2.85
CA SER A 14 -5.87 24.14 -2.99
C SER A 14 -6.23 23.50 -1.66
N PRO A 15 -7.51 23.17 -1.43
CA PRO A 15 -7.94 22.40 -0.27
C PRO A 15 -7.42 20.94 -0.30
N TYR A 16 -7.13 20.41 -1.49
CA TYR A 16 -6.43 19.14 -1.70
C TYR A 16 -5.07 19.41 -2.32
N ALA A 17 -4.02 18.76 -1.81
CA ALA A 17 -2.71 18.76 -2.45
C ALA A 17 -1.92 17.51 -2.05
N ALA A 18 -1.51 16.74 -3.04
CA ALA A 18 -0.65 15.57 -2.91
C ALA A 18 0.56 15.68 -3.83
N THR A 19 1.71 15.15 -3.38
CA THR A 19 2.91 15.02 -4.22
C THR A 19 2.94 13.66 -4.90
N GLY A 20 3.33 13.65 -6.18
CA GLY A 20 3.74 12.44 -6.89
C GLY A 20 5.26 12.32 -6.89
N VAL A 21 5.91 12.70 -7.98
CA VAL A 21 7.38 12.76 -8.10
C VAL A 21 7.96 13.84 -7.16
N VAL A 22 9.07 13.54 -6.47
CA VAL A 22 9.95 14.50 -5.79
C VAL A 22 11.38 14.01 -5.96
N GLU A 23 12.01 14.35 -7.08
CA GLU A 23 13.29 13.78 -7.50
C GLU A 23 14.35 14.87 -7.75
N PRO A 24 15.34 15.02 -6.88
CA PRO A 24 16.50 15.89 -7.16
C PRO A 24 17.36 15.28 -8.28
N SER A 25 17.89 16.15 -9.14
CA SER A 25 18.87 15.70 -10.14
C SER A 25 20.16 15.21 -9.46
N PRO A 26 20.94 14.29 -10.06
CA PRO A 26 22.15 13.73 -9.45
C PRO A 26 23.19 14.75 -9.00
N LYS A 27 23.21 15.92 -9.62
CA LYS A 27 24.10 17.03 -9.24
C LYS A 27 23.46 18.04 -8.27
N GLY A 28 22.22 17.81 -7.87
CA GLY A 28 21.48 18.73 -6.99
C GLY A 28 21.15 20.08 -7.62
N THR A 29 21.21 20.21 -8.95
CA THR A 29 20.96 21.49 -9.66
C THR A 29 19.49 21.73 -9.97
N PHE A 30 18.70 20.65 -10.08
CA PHE A 30 17.27 20.69 -10.37
C PHE A 30 16.51 19.76 -9.43
N LEU A 31 15.26 20.11 -9.17
CA LEU A 31 14.23 19.25 -8.57
C LEU A 31 13.14 19.04 -9.61
N ALA A 32 12.82 17.78 -9.95
CA ALA A 32 11.56 17.43 -10.58
C ALA A 32 10.54 17.14 -9.49
N TYR A 33 9.37 17.75 -9.55
CA TYR A 33 8.29 17.47 -8.61
C TYR A 33 6.94 17.54 -9.31
N SER A 34 5.98 16.72 -8.86
CA SER A 34 4.64 16.76 -9.39
C SER A 34 3.61 16.88 -8.28
N VAL A 35 2.48 17.51 -8.60
CA VAL A 35 1.39 17.75 -7.66
C VAL A 35 0.05 17.39 -8.28
N ASP A 36 -0.81 16.76 -7.46
CA ASP A 36 -2.23 16.60 -7.68
C ASP A 36 -2.95 17.59 -6.75
N LEU A 37 -3.86 18.39 -7.28
CA LEU A 37 -4.53 19.47 -6.55
C LEU A 37 -6.04 19.26 -6.36
N ASP A 38 -6.58 18.13 -6.81
CA ASP A 38 -8.03 17.83 -6.76
C ASP A 38 -8.37 16.40 -6.36
N GLY A 39 -7.35 15.55 -6.13
CA GLY A 39 -7.53 14.16 -5.72
C GLY A 39 -7.84 13.20 -6.85
N SER A 40 -7.71 13.64 -8.10
CA SER A 40 -7.93 12.83 -9.30
C SER A 40 -6.81 11.82 -9.60
N GLU A 41 -5.71 11.87 -8.85
CA GLU A 41 -4.46 11.15 -9.10
C GLU A 41 -3.81 11.50 -10.46
N ARG A 42 -4.17 12.65 -11.03
CA ARG A 42 -3.57 13.23 -12.23
C ARG A 42 -2.62 14.34 -11.82
N TYR A 43 -1.34 14.11 -12.00
CA TYR A 43 -0.31 15.02 -11.49
C TYR A 43 0.14 16.01 -12.56
N THR A 44 0.50 17.22 -12.13
CA THR A 44 1.21 18.19 -12.95
C THR A 44 2.69 18.20 -12.58
N LEU A 45 3.54 17.73 -13.49
CA LEU A 45 5.00 17.70 -13.32
C LEU A 45 5.60 19.09 -13.57
N ARG A 46 6.50 19.51 -12.68
CA ARG A 46 7.21 20.80 -12.68
C ARG A 46 8.68 20.60 -12.40
N PHE A 47 9.48 21.62 -12.71
CA PHE A 47 10.92 21.61 -12.48
C PHE A 47 11.35 22.90 -11.78
N ARG A 48 12.23 22.77 -10.78
CA ARG A 48 12.76 23.88 -9.99
C ARG A 48 14.29 23.88 -10.01
N ARG A 49 14.92 25.07 -10.08
CA ARG A 49 16.35 25.21 -9.84
C ARG A 49 16.65 25.10 -8.36
N MET A 50 17.75 24.41 -8.02
CA MET A 50 18.20 24.22 -6.65
C MET A 50 19.58 24.84 -6.36
N ASP A 51 20.22 25.46 -7.36
CA ASP A 51 21.54 26.07 -7.29
C ASP A 51 21.52 27.55 -6.83
N GLY A 52 20.38 28.04 -6.33
CA GLY A 52 20.20 29.38 -5.77
C GLY A 52 20.46 29.49 -4.26
N ASP A 53 20.43 30.70 -3.70
CA ASP A 53 20.73 31.02 -2.29
C ASP A 53 19.70 30.51 -1.26
N GLY A 54 18.95 29.50 -1.56
CA GLY A 54 18.20 28.69 -0.57
C GLY A 54 16.78 29.13 -0.24
N ASP A 55 16.18 30.07 -0.94
CA ASP A 55 14.74 30.35 -0.82
C ASP A 55 13.96 29.60 -1.93
N LEU A 56 13.40 28.45 -1.57
CA LEU A 56 12.61 27.61 -2.47
C LEU A 56 11.13 28.05 -2.53
N SER A 57 10.85 29.33 -2.52
CA SER A 57 9.50 29.94 -2.50
C SER A 57 8.70 29.78 -3.81
N GLY A 58 9.16 28.98 -4.78
CA GLY A 58 8.53 28.81 -6.10
C GLY A 58 8.97 29.83 -7.15
N ALA A 59 9.76 30.83 -6.79
CA ALA A 59 10.31 31.83 -7.71
C ALA A 59 11.31 31.23 -8.73
N ASP A 60 11.89 30.06 -8.39
CA ASP A 60 12.89 29.37 -9.20
C ASP A 60 12.30 28.24 -10.06
N ASP A 61 10.97 28.12 -10.16
CA ASP A 61 10.34 27.15 -11.05
C ASP A 61 10.57 27.53 -12.53
N LEU A 62 10.95 26.51 -13.30
CA LEU A 62 11.05 26.66 -14.74
C LEU A 62 9.67 26.81 -15.35
N PRO A 63 9.53 27.44 -16.53
CA PRO A 63 8.22 27.69 -17.16
C PRO A 63 7.54 26.40 -17.69
N VAL A 64 8.21 25.25 -17.58
CA VAL A 64 7.70 23.97 -18.05
C VAL A 64 6.79 23.35 -17.01
N ALA A 65 5.54 23.04 -17.42
CA ALA A 65 4.58 22.25 -16.65
C ALA A 65 3.93 21.22 -17.58
N ILE A 66 3.81 19.99 -17.11
CA ILE A 66 3.27 18.87 -17.88
C ILE A 66 2.14 18.24 -17.09
N GLU A 67 0.95 18.29 -17.64
CA GLU A 67 -0.25 17.66 -17.08
C GLU A 67 -0.31 16.17 -17.41
N ASP A 68 -1.21 15.45 -16.75
CA ASP A 68 -1.48 14.03 -16.96
C ASP A 68 -0.25 13.14 -16.76
N THR A 69 0.58 13.47 -15.79
CA THR A 69 1.70 12.62 -15.36
C THR A 69 1.30 11.75 -14.18
N TYR A 70 2.13 10.75 -13.88
CA TYR A 70 1.97 9.89 -12.71
C TYR A 70 3.11 10.14 -11.71
N TYR A 71 3.25 9.30 -10.69
CA TYR A 71 4.17 9.55 -9.56
C TYR A 71 5.54 8.87 -9.73
N THR A 72 5.91 8.38 -10.92
CA THR A 72 7.22 7.78 -11.15
C THR A 72 8.06 8.59 -12.14
N GLY A 73 9.37 8.70 -11.87
CA GLY A 73 10.30 9.39 -12.75
C GLY A 73 11.74 9.26 -12.30
N ALA A 74 12.68 9.54 -13.20
CA ALA A 74 14.11 9.44 -12.94
C ALA A 74 14.95 10.35 -13.84
N TRP A 75 16.10 10.82 -13.33
CA TRP A 75 17.07 11.63 -14.08
C TRP A 75 18.14 10.76 -14.73
N SER A 76 18.48 11.07 -15.98
CA SER A 76 19.72 10.61 -16.65
C SER A 76 20.19 11.66 -17.67
N ASP A 77 21.49 11.95 -17.66
CA ASP A 77 22.19 12.81 -18.66
C ASP A 77 21.50 14.16 -18.96
N GLY A 78 20.92 14.79 -17.92
CA GLY A 78 20.22 16.07 -18.03
C GLY A 78 18.76 15.97 -18.50
N TRP A 79 18.30 14.79 -18.87
CA TRP A 79 16.91 14.48 -19.17
C TRP A 79 16.18 13.95 -17.96
N PHE A 80 14.90 14.29 -17.84
CA PHE A 80 13.99 13.68 -16.87
C PHE A 80 13.03 12.73 -17.59
N TYR A 81 12.99 11.47 -17.16
CA TYR A 81 12.09 10.42 -17.64
C TYR A 81 10.91 10.31 -16.70
N PHE A 82 9.69 10.22 -17.23
CA PHE A 82 8.47 10.22 -16.43
C PHE A 82 7.34 9.48 -17.13
N THR A 83 6.36 9.01 -16.37
CA THR A 83 5.17 8.33 -16.89
C THR A 83 4.04 9.30 -17.18
N VAL A 84 3.30 9.00 -18.25
CA VAL A 84 2.10 9.72 -18.69
C VAL A 84 0.92 8.75 -18.67
N ILE A 85 -0.23 9.23 -18.18
CA ILE A 85 -1.45 8.45 -18.02
C ILE A 85 -2.42 8.66 -19.18
N ASP A 86 -3.24 7.64 -19.43
CA ASP A 86 -4.37 7.72 -20.38
C ASP A 86 -5.65 8.28 -19.71
N ALA A 87 -6.77 8.20 -20.44
CA ALA A 87 -8.07 8.67 -19.95
C ALA A 87 -8.60 7.84 -18.76
N LEU A 88 -8.10 6.63 -18.56
CA LEU A 88 -8.46 5.72 -17.49
C LEU A 88 -7.44 5.73 -16.31
N ASN A 89 -6.64 6.78 -16.20
CA ASN A 89 -5.58 6.97 -15.19
C ASN A 89 -4.48 5.90 -15.25
N ARG A 90 -4.35 5.14 -16.35
CA ARG A 90 -3.32 4.11 -16.49
C ARG A 90 -2.01 4.75 -17.01
N PRO A 91 -0.86 4.60 -16.33
CA PRO A 91 0.45 5.01 -16.84
C PRO A 91 0.85 4.13 -18.02
N CYS A 92 0.70 4.63 -19.23
CA CYS A 92 0.83 3.88 -20.48
C CYS A 92 1.95 4.36 -21.40
N GLU A 93 2.53 5.52 -21.14
CA GLU A 93 3.67 6.02 -21.88
C GLU A 93 4.80 6.46 -20.95
N VAL A 94 6.05 6.27 -21.37
CA VAL A 94 7.20 6.93 -20.78
C VAL A 94 7.70 7.98 -21.74
N HIS A 95 7.85 9.19 -21.23
CA HIS A 95 8.42 10.33 -21.95
C HIS A 95 9.75 10.73 -21.31
N ARG A 96 10.58 11.43 -22.08
CA ARG A 96 11.73 12.19 -21.56
C ARG A 96 11.60 13.66 -21.92
N ILE A 97 12.10 14.52 -21.07
CA ILE A 97 12.12 15.97 -21.28
C ILE A 97 13.45 16.59 -20.87
N ASP A 98 13.92 17.55 -21.65
CA ASP A 98 14.92 18.53 -21.23
C ASP A 98 14.18 19.71 -20.56
N PRO A 99 14.28 19.89 -19.23
CA PRO A 99 13.53 20.92 -18.53
C PRO A 99 13.95 22.36 -18.89
N LEU A 100 15.15 22.57 -19.47
CA LEU A 100 15.65 23.88 -19.87
C LEU A 100 15.10 24.34 -21.20
N THR A 101 14.95 23.42 -22.16
CA THR A 101 14.47 23.72 -23.50
C THR A 101 12.99 23.41 -23.69
N GLY A 102 12.43 22.52 -22.87
CA GLY A 102 11.08 21.98 -23.01
C GLY A 102 10.97 20.91 -24.12
N GLU A 103 12.10 20.48 -24.70
CA GLU A 103 12.13 19.40 -25.70
C GLU A 103 11.66 18.09 -25.07
N ARG A 104 10.63 17.45 -25.66
CA ARG A 104 9.97 16.26 -25.13
C ARG A 104 9.86 15.18 -26.21
N HIS A 105 10.15 13.91 -25.81
CA HIS A 105 10.06 12.75 -26.68
C HIS A 105 9.35 11.59 -25.97
N VAL A 106 8.57 10.81 -26.73
CA VAL A 106 8.07 9.50 -26.28
C VAL A 106 9.23 8.50 -26.34
N VAL A 107 9.43 7.74 -25.27
CA VAL A 107 10.45 6.70 -25.16
C VAL A 107 9.84 5.33 -25.42
N ILE A 108 8.69 5.03 -24.82
CA ILE A 108 7.96 3.78 -25.00
C ILE A 108 6.47 3.99 -24.74
N THR A 109 5.63 3.21 -25.43
CA THR A 109 4.18 3.12 -25.21
C THR A 109 3.80 1.67 -24.94
N GLU A 110 2.98 1.43 -23.91
CA GLU A 110 2.43 0.11 -23.55
C GLU A 110 0.97 0.01 -24.04
N PRO A 111 0.71 -0.76 -25.10
CA PRO A 111 -0.63 -0.86 -25.68
C PRO A 111 -1.56 -1.82 -24.93
N ASP A 112 -1.03 -2.77 -24.14
CA ASP A 112 -1.84 -3.74 -23.39
C ASP A 112 -2.37 -3.09 -22.11
N GLN A 113 -3.69 -2.95 -22.02
CA GLN A 113 -4.35 -2.27 -20.91
C GLN A 113 -4.24 -2.99 -19.55
N ARG A 114 -3.75 -4.22 -19.52
CA ARG A 114 -3.46 -4.93 -18.27
C ARG A 114 -2.16 -4.45 -17.61
N PHE A 115 -1.29 -3.77 -18.36
CA PHE A 115 0.03 -3.37 -17.93
C PHE A 115 0.13 -1.88 -17.68
N GLU A 116 0.92 -1.53 -16.68
CA GLU A 116 1.28 -0.18 -16.31
C GLU A 116 2.79 0.03 -16.44
N LEU A 117 3.20 1.24 -16.78
CA LEU A 117 4.60 1.62 -16.88
C LEU A 117 5.06 2.35 -15.62
N THR A 118 6.26 1.99 -15.16
CA THR A 118 6.97 2.72 -14.11
C THR A 118 8.38 3.09 -14.57
N VAL A 119 8.94 4.14 -13.97
CA VAL A 119 10.30 4.61 -14.23
C VAL A 119 11.03 4.78 -12.92
N ARG A 120 12.24 4.24 -12.82
CA ARG A 120 13.10 4.43 -11.67
C ARG A 120 14.57 4.52 -12.06
N ARG A 121 15.39 4.99 -11.15
CA ARG A 121 16.83 4.91 -11.26
C ARG A 121 17.34 3.59 -10.66
N SER A 122 18.38 3.03 -11.28
CA SER A 122 19.12 1.86 -10.81
C SER A 122 20.59 2.11 -11.08
N GLY A 123 21.35 2.38 -10.04
CA GLY A 123 22.72 2.88 -10.18
C GLY A 123 22.79 4.17 -11.01
N ASP A 124 23.54 4.18 -12.08
CA ASP A 124 23.65 5.28 -13.04
C ASP A 124 22.66 5.21 -14.22
N ARG A 125 21.75 4.22 -14.20
CA ARG A 125 20.85 3.91 -15.31
C ARG A 125 19.41 4.25 -14.99
N VAL A 126 18.63 4.51 -16.05
CA VAL A 126 17.16 4.58 -15.96
C VAL A 126 16.59 3.24 -16.40
N VAL A 127 15.73 2.68 -15.57
CA VAL A 127 15.01 1.42 -15.83
C VAL A 127 13.52 1.76 -15.98
N ILE A 128 12.91 1.24 -17.03
CA ILE A 128 11.48 1.26 -17.27
C ILE A 128 10.96 -0.15 -17.02
N THR A 129 9.89 -0.27 -16.26
CA THR A 129 9.21 -1.55 -16.03
C THR A 129 7.77 -1.44 -16.51
N SER A 130 7.33 -2.39 -17.35
CA SER A 130 5.94 -2.65 -17.64
C SER A 130 5.49 -3.84 -16.81
N LEU A 131 4.45 -3.70 -16.02
CA LEU A 131 3.98 -4.73 -15.10
C LEU A 131 2.47 -4.87 -15.11
N SER A 132 2.00 -6.12 -15.03
CA SER A 132 0.65 -6.50 -14.60
C SER A 132 0.74 -7.15 -13.21
N ARG A 133 -0.34 -7.76 -12.75
CA ARG A 133 -0.34 -8.49 -11.46
C ARG A 133 0.53 -9.75 -11.46
N THR A 134 0.81 -10.32 -12.64
CA THR A 134 1.47 -11.62 -12.76
C THR A 134 2.65 -11.63 -13.72
N THR A 135 2.89 -10.54 -14.44
CA THR A 135 3.87 -10.50 -15.53
C THR A 135 4.57 -9.16 -15.58
N SER A 136 5.89 -9.17 -15.80
CA SER A 136 6.64 -7.93 -16.03
C SER A 136 7.62 -8.03 -17.20
N GLU A 137 8.04 -6.86 -17.69
CA GLU A 137 9.15 -6.66 -18.61
C GLU A 137 9.93 -5.42 -18.24
N CYS A 138 11.26 -5.48 -18.28
CA CYS A 138 12.13 -4.36 -17.95
C CYS A 138 12.96 -3.93 -19.15
N TRP A 139 13.14 -2.61 -19.30
CA TRP A 139 14.03 -1.98 -20.27
C TRP A 139 15.03 -1.09 -19.54
N VAL A 140 16.23 -1.00 -20.10
CA VAL A 140 17.20 0.04 -19.74
C VAL A 140 17.18 1.12 -20.81
N VAL A 141 17.31 2.37 -20.39
CA VAL A 141 17.45 3.49 -21.33
C VAL A 141 18.92 3.60 -21.77
N VAL A 142 19.17 3.55 -23.09
CA VAL A 142 20.48 3.72 -23.71
C VAL A 142 20.35 4.75 -24.83
N ASP A 143 21.12 5.83 -24.77
CA ASP A 143 21.06 6.94 -25.75
C ASP A 143 19.64 7.50 -25.96
N GLY A 144 18.82 7.43 -24.92
CA GLY A 144 17.43 7.91 -24.92
C GLY A 144 16.38 6.96 -25.49
N GLU A 145 16.77 5.74 -25.85
CA GLU A 145 15.92 4.66 -26.36
C GLU A 145 15.76 3.54 -25.32
N ALA A 146 14.57 2.93 -25.26
CA ALA A 146 14.30 1.79 -24.40
C ALA A 146 14.82 0.49 -25.03
N VAL A 147 15.76 -0.18 -24.36
CA VAL A 147 16.34 -1.46 -24.77
C VAL A 147 15.89 -2.55 -23.81
N SER A 148 15.14 -3.56 -24.30
CA SER A 148 14.63 -4.66 -23.47
C SER A 148 15.79 -5.46 -22.87
N ILE A 149 15.69 -5.73 -21.56
CA ILE A 149 16.67 -6.56 -20.82
C ILE A 149 16.37 -8.04 -21.05
N ALA A 150 15.09 -8.42 -20.95
CA ALA A 150 14.60 -9.75 -21.31
C ALA A 150 13.14 -9.64 -21.78
N PRO A 151 12.72 -10.46 -22.79
CA PRO A 151 11.35 -10.40 -23.28
C PRO A 151 10.34 -10.87 -22.23
N ARG A 152 9.15 -10.32 -22.28
CA ARG A 152 8.00 -10.68 -21.46
C ARG A 152 7.66 -12.17 -21.58
N ARG A 153 7.42 -12.81 -20.43
CA ARG A 153 6.92 -14.17 -20.31
C ARG A 153 5.66 -14.16 -19.43
N ALA A 154 4.57 -14.74 -19.92
CA ALA A 154 3.33 -14.80 -19.13
C ALA A 154 3.56 -15.48 -17.77
N GLU A 155 2.98 -14.91 -16.72
CA GLU A 155 3.07 -15.37 -15.32
C GLU A 155 4.51 -15.34 -14.75
N VAL A 156 5.39 -14.61 -15.40
CA VAL A 156 6.75 -14.37 -14.89
C VAL A 156 6.93 -12.89 -14.64
N GLU A 157 7.20 -12.58 -13.39
CA GLU A 157 7.61 -11.26 -12.94
C GLU A 157 9.11 -11.25 -12.73
N TYR A 158 9.75 -10.17 -13.15
CA TYR A 158 11.12 -9.91 -12.80
C TYR A 158 11.38 -8.42 -12.65
N HIS A 159 12.28 -8.09 -11.74
CA HIS A 159 12.82 -6.77 -11.51
C HIS A 159 14.35 -6.83 -11.66
N VAL A 160 14.96 -5.73 -12.04
CA VAL A 160 16.40 -5.67 -12.27
C VAL A 160 17.04 -4.54 -11.50
N GLU A 161 18.26 -4.76 -11.03
CA GLU A 161 19.09 -3.75 -10.40
C GLU A 161 20.48 -3.75 -11.01
N TRP A 162 21.06 -2.57 -11.26
CA TRP A 162 22.39 -2.44 -11.84
C TRP A 162 23.47 -2.46 -10.75
N ASP A 163 24.27 -3.53 -10.72
CA ASP A 163 25.39 -3.71 -9.79
C ASP A 163 26.71 -3.44 -10.53
N THR A 164 27.05 -2.18 -10.65
CA THR A 164 28.33 -1.68 -11.22
C THR A 164 28.66 -2.20 -12.63
N ASP A 165 28.64 -3.51 -12.89
CA ASP A 165 29.04 -4.14 -14.15
C ASP A 165 28.15 -5.32 -14.59
N ARG A 166 27.06 -5.58 -13.86
CA ARG A 166 26.08 -6.64 -14.18
C ARG A 166 24.68 -6.28 -13.75
N TRP A 167 23.68 -6.93 -14.35
CA TRP A 167 22.32 -6.91 -13.86
C TRP A 167 22.12 -7.96 -12.76
N ILE A 168 21.53 -7.54 -11.65
CA ILE A 168 20.92 -8.43 -10.67
C ILE A 168 19.46 -8.54 -11.04
N THR A 169 18.92 -9.76 -11.01
CA THR A 169 17.52 -10.03 -11.36
C THR A 169 16.84 -10.69 -10.17
N LEU A 170 15.73 -10.13 -9.76
CA LEU A 170 14.77 -10.70 -8.81
C LEU A 170 13.60 -11.24 -9.62
N SER A 171 13.29 -12.55 -9.56
CA SER A 171 12.25 -13.16 -10.40
C SER A 171 11.58 -14.36 -9.75
N ASN A 172 10.30 -14.59 -10.12
CA ASN A 172 9.56 -15.80 -9.79
C ASN A 172 9.64 -16.90 -10.85
N ALA A 173 10.52 -16.78 -11.85
CA ALA A 173 10.61 -17.71 -12.98
C ALA A 173 10.87 -19.16 -12.56
N ASP A 174 11.63 -19.37 -11.49
CA ASP A 174 12.04 -20.68 -10.99
C ASP A 174 11.54 -20.96 -9.55
N GLU A 175 11.12 -19.91 -8.81
CA GLU A 175 10.70 -19.99 -7.40
C GLU A 175 9.52 -19.06 -7.15
N VAL A 176 8.41 -19.57 -6.60
CA VAL A 176 7.20 -18.78 -6.29
C VAL A 176 7.52 -17.56 -5.43
N GLU A 177 8.41 -17.73 -4.44
CA GLU A 177 8.78 -16.67 -3.49
C GLU A 177 9.89 -15.75 -4.02
N PHE A 178 10.18 -15.80 -5.30
CA PHE A 178 11.22 -15.09 -6.01
C PHE A 178 12.65 -15.48 -5.59
N ALA A 179 13.54 -15.50 -6.56
CA ALA A 179 14.95 -15.71 -6.36
C ALA A 179 15.74 -14.50 -6.88
N LEU A 180 16.80 -14.16 -6.15
CA LEU A 180 17.76 -13.16 -6.55
C LEU A 180 18.92 -13.86 -7.30
N THR A 181 19.15 -13.46 -8.54
CA THR A 181 20.19 -14.05 -9.39
C THR A 181 21.01 -12.98 -10.09
N ALA A 182 22.28 -13.26 -10.32
CA ALA A 182 23.13 -12.46 -11.20
C ALA A 182 24.21 -13.32 -11.85
N PRO A 183 24.55 -13.09 -13.13
CA PRO A 183 25.67 -13.78 -13.76
C PRO A 183 27.00 -13.37 -13.12
N ALA A 184 28.05 -14.21 -13.30
CA ALA A 184 29.38 -13.80 -12.91
C ALA A 184 29.86 -12.59 -13.73
N SER A 185 30.58 -11.69 -13.08
CA SER A 185 31.19 -10.50 -13.70
C SER A 185 32.69 -10.46 -13.48
N PRO A 186 33.43 -9.53 -14.09
CA PRO A 186 34.88 -9.38 -13.85
C PRO A 186 35.21 -9.10 -12.37
N THR A 187 34.30 -8.53 -11.61
CA THR A 187 34.51 -8.08 -10.21
C THR A 187 33.75 -8.89 -9.18
N ALA A 188 32.79 -9.76 -9.59
CA ALA A 188 31.99 -10.56 -8.67
C ALA A 188 31.61 -11.93 -9.27
N PRO A 189 31.55 -13.01 -8.45
CA PRO A 189 31.06 -14.33 -8.87
C PRO A 189 29.56 -14.30 -9.21
N ALA A 190 29.05 -15.41 -9.73
CA ALA A 190 27.60 -15.59 -9.90
C ALA A 190 26.90 -15.55 -8.54
N LEU A 191 25.72 -14.92 -8.51
CA LEU A 191 24.88 -14.82 -7.33
C LEU A 191 23.64 -15.70 -7.53
N ASP A 192 23.29 -16.47 -6.51
CA ASP A 192 22.02 -17.20 -6.42
C ASP A 192 21.61 -17.26 -4.94
N THR A 193 20.51 -16.61 -4.60
CA THR A 193 19.96 -16.62 -3.23
C THR A 193 18.45 -16.83 -3.28
N ARG A 194 17.96 -17.74 -2.41
CA ARG A 194 16.55 -18.14 -2.27
C ARG A 194 16.20 -18.15 -0.80
N GLU A 195 15.68 -17.05 -0.28
CA GLU A 195 15.44 -16.93 1.15
C GLU A 195 14.14 -16.16 1.48
N GLY A 196 13.06 -16.90 1.66
CA GLY A 196 11.72 -16.35 1.91
C GLY A 196 11.22 -15.55 0.69
N ARG A 197 10.19 -14.74 0.89
CA ARG A 197 9.70 -13.82 -0.15
C ARG A 197 10.63 -12.60 -0.23
N ILE A 198 11.39 -12.50 -1.30
CA ILE A 198 12.18 -11.30 -1.57
C ILE A 198 11.29 -10.27 -2.28
N HIS A 199 11.16 -9.10 -1.69
CA HIS A 199 10.30 -8.02 -2.19
C HIS A 199 11.08 -6.96 -2.97
N ASP A 200 12.30 -6.63 -2.53
CA ASP A 200 13.09 -5.55 -3.10
C ASP A 200 14.59 -5.75 -2.90
N MET A 201 15.38 -5.06 -3.70
CA MET A 201 16.83 -5.07 -3.64
C MET A 201 17.41 -3.73 -4.05
N ILE A 202 18.56 -3.38 -3.48
CA ILE A 202 19.36 -2.20 -3.86
C ILE A 202 20.81 -2.62 -3.99
N ALA A 203 21.47 -2.21 -5.08
CA ALA A 203 22.89 -2.42 -5.28
C ALA A 203 23.69 -1.17 -4.90
N PHE A 204 24.74 -1.38 -4.10
CA PHE A 204 25.79 -0.42 -3.78
C PHE A 204 27.13 -0.89 -4.37
N ASP A 205 28.14 -0.03 -4.37
CA ASP A 205 29.46 -0.37 -4.94
C ASP A 205 30.05 -1.68 -4.42
N ASP A 206 29.89 -1.95 -3.11
CA ASP A 206 30.48 -3.10 -2.43
C ASP A 206 29.46 -4.08 -1.82
N ALA A 207 28.17 -3.79 -1.91
CA ALA A 207 27.13 -4.56 -1.23
C ALA A 207 25.85 -4.65 -2.05
N ILE A 208 25.07 -5.69 -1.79
CA ILE A 208 23.68 -5.83 -2.24
C ILE A 208 22.81 -5.88 -0.98
N VAL A 209 21.83 -5.00 -0.90
CA VAL A 209 20.85 -5.01 0.20
C VAL A 209 19.57 -5.63 -0.30
N VAL A 210 19.04 -6.61 0.44
CA VAL A 210 17.86 -7.38 0.08
C VAL A 210 16.80 -7.21 1.16
N TYR A 211 15.63 -6.76 0.77
CA TYR A 211 14.44 -6.74 1.63
C TYR A 211 13.61 -8.00 1.37
N SER A 212 13.39 -8.78 2.39
CA SER A 212 12.65 -10.04 2.32
C SER A 212 11.72 -10.23 3.52
N ARG A 213 10.89 -11.26 3.45
CA ARG A 213 10.07 -11.71 4.58
C ARG A 213 10.29 -13.20 4.79
N VAL A 214 10.46 -13.56 6.06
CA VAL A 214 10.63 -14.95 6.49
C VAL A 214 9.60 -15.22 7.59
N ASP A 215 8.74 -16.19 7.40
CA ASP A 215 7.65 -16.52 8.36
C ASP A 215 6.76 -15.32 8.74
N GLY A 216 6.59 -14.37 7.81
CA GLY A 216 5.80 -13.15 8.03
C GLY A 216 6.56 -11.98 8.68
N ALA A 217 7.81 -12.17 9.10
CA ALA A 217 8.63 -11.11 9.67
C ALA A 217 9.45 -10.39 8.60
N PRO A 218 9.45 -9.05 8.54
CA PRO A 218 10.29 -8.29 7.64
C PRO A 218 11.77 -8.41 8.02
N ARG A 219 12.62 -8.50 7.01
CA ARG A 219 14.06 -8.76 7.14
C ARG A 219 14.85 -7.98 6.10
N ILE A 220 15.94 -7.35 6.51
CA ILE A 220 16.87 -6.69 5.60
C ILE A 220 18.24 -7.34 5.77
N ARG A 221 18.78 -7.87 4.65
CA ARG A 221 20.12 -8.44 4.62
C ARG A 221 21.06 -7.58 3.81
N ILE A 222 22.25 -7.39 4.34
CA ILE A 222 23.37 -6.78 3.64
C ILE A 222 24.29 -7.92 3.19
N LEU A 223 24.36 -8.10 1.88
CA LEU A 223 25.16 -9.12 1.23
C LEU A 223 26.45 -8.50 0.65
N GLY A 224 27.54 -9.27 0.64
CA GLY A 224 28.64 -8.99 -0.25
C GLY A 224 28.22 -9.22 -1.73
N ARG A 225 28.96 -8.66 -2.67
CA ARG A 225 28.71 -8.87 -4.12
C ARG A 225 28.83 -10.35 -4.56
N ASP A 226 29.37 -11.19 -3.71
CA ASP A 226 29.45 -12.64 -3.88
C ASP A 226 28.27 -13.42 -3.26
N GLY A 227 27.31 -12.70 -2.67
CA GLY A 227 26.14 -13.27 -2.00
C GLY A 227 26.38 -13.70 -0.55
N THR A 228 27.57 -13.51 0.00
CA THR A 228 27.81 -13.79 1.42
C THR A 228 27.05 -12.80 2.31
N VAL A 229 26.31 -13.31 3.29
CA VAL A 229 25.60 -12.48 4.26
C VAL A 229 26.61 -11.80 5.18
N ARG A 230 26.65 -10.47 5.18
CA ARG A 230 27.47 -9.66 6.11
C ARG A 230 26.68 -9.32 7.36
N HIS A 231 25.46 -8.82 7.18
CA HIS A 231 24.57 -8.40 8.27
C HIS A 231 23.14 -8.82 7.98
N ASP A 232 22.37 -9.02 9.05
CA ASP A 232 21.00 -9.47 9.02
C ASP A 232 20.19 -8.69 10.06
N LEU A 233 19.22 -7.91 9.60
CA LEU A 233 18.37 -7.07 10.42
C LEU A 233 16.96 -7.65 10.44
N GLU A 234 16.42 -7.85 11.64
CA GLU A 234 15.06 -8.35 11.85
C GLU A 234 14.22 -7.31 12.59
N ALA A 235 12.95 -7.20 12.24
CA ALA A 235 12.02 -6.36 12.98
C ALA A 235 11.68 -6.99 14.34
N ALA A 236 11.37 -6.15 15.33
CA ALA A 236 10.75 -6.61 16.57
C ALA A 236 9.34 -7.17 16.26
N PRO A 237 8.82 -8.13 17.07
CA PRO A 237 7.46 -8.64 16.88
C PRO A 237 6.42 -7.52 16.84
N GLY A 238 5.59 -7.50 15.80
CA GLY A 238 4.55 -6.47 15.62
C GLY A 238 5.08 -5.10 15.20
N ALA A 239 6.35 -5.01 14.77
CA ALA A 239 6.94 -3.82 14.18
C ALA A 239 7.23 -4.04 12.69
N SER A 240 7.35 -2.95 11.96
CA SER A 240 7.83 -2.93 10.57
C SER A 240 9.33 -2.63 10.50
N LEU A 241 9.93 -3.10 9.42
CA LEU A 241 11.28 -2.79 9.00
C LEU A 241 11.25 -2.70 7.48
N ARG A 242 11.67 -1.58 6.91
CA ARG A 242 11.67 -1.37 5.45
C ARG A 242 12.88 -0.56 5.01
N LEU A 243 13.17 -0.62 3.72
CA LEU A 243 14.17 0.25 3.13
C LEU A 243 13.69 1.70 3.15
N GLY A 244 14.58 2.62 3.49
CA GLY A 244 14.37 4.04 3.35
C GLY A 244 14.73 4.52 1.94
N HIS A 245 14.92 5.82 1.81
CA HIS A 245 15.37 6.43 0.57
C HIS A 245 16.87 6.20 0.40
N ASN A 246 17.30 5.54 -0.67
CA ASN A 246 18.67 5.07 -0.89
C ASN A 246 19.12 5.26 -2.35
N ASP A 247 19.15 6.53 -2.83
CA ASP A 247 19.39 6.84 -4.24
C ASP A 247 20.88 6.92 -4.63
N ASP A 248 21.79 6.98 -3.64
CA ASP A 248 23.21 7.06 -3.90
C ASP A 248 23.86 5.66 -3.85
N PRO A 249 24.19 5.06 -5.00
CA PRO A 249 24.83 3.74 -5.04
C PRO A 249 26.26 3.74 -4.45
N HIS A 250 26.85 4.92 -4.25
CA HIS A 250 28.21 5.09 -3.68
C HIS A 250 28.17 5.31 -2.17
N ALA A 251 27.00 5.33 -1.54
CA ALA A 251 26.90 5.46 -0.09
C ALA A 251 27.53 4.26 0.63
N SER A 252 28.17 4.50 1.76
CA SER A 252 28.74 3.45 2.62
C SER A 252 27.75 2.88 3.63
N PHE A 253 26.50 3.32 3.58
CA PHE A 253 25.41 2.90 4.47
C PHE A 253 24.12 2.71 3.69
N VAL A 254 23.21 1.91 4.25
CA VAL A 254 21.82 1.84 3.84
C VAL A 254 20.93 2.50 4.90
N THR A 255 20.03 3.36 4.45
CA THR A 255 18.99 3.91 5.33
C THR A 255 17.84 2.92 5.44
N VAL A 256 17.49 2.53 6.68
CA VAL A 256 16.35 1.68 6.99
C VAL A 256 15.37 2.43 7.88
N VAL A 257 14.10 2.04 7.83
CA VAL A 257 13.02 2.66 8.60
C VAL A 257 12.37 1.62 9.47
N THR A 258 12.18 1.94 10.75
CA THR A 258 11.47 1.09 11.71
C THR A 258 10.34 1.87 12.36
N GLU A 259 9.22 1.21 12.58
CA GLU A 259 8.06 1.76 13.29
C GLU A 259 7.11 0.63 13.73
N SER A 260 6.12 0.95 14.56
CA SER A 260 4.99 0.09 14.87
C SER A 260 3.72 0.94 14.99
N PHE A 261 2.58 0.36 15.32
CA PHE A 261 1.37 1.16 15.59
C PHE A 261 1.56 2.18 16.71
N THR A 262 2.51 1.95 17.61
CA THR A 262 2.77 2.78 18.79
C THR A 262 4.18 3.32 18.89
N ASP A 263 5.14 2.82 18.11
CA ASP A 263 6.49 3.36 18.09
C ASP A 263 6.63 4.33 16.93
N PRO A 264 6.92 5.63 17.21
CA PRO A 264 7.11 6.62 16.16
C PRO A 264 8.22 6.25 15.18
N THR A 265 8.02 6.58 13.92
CA THR A 265 8.93 6.28 12.82
C THR A 265 10.36 6.73 13.15
N GLN A 266 11.32 5.84 12.94
CA GLN A 266 12.76 6.07 13.09
C GLN A 266 13.47 5.75 11.77
N TRP A 267 14.42 6.59 11.41
CA TRP A 267 15.33 6.41 10.27
C TRP A 267 16.74 6.15 10.78
N TRP A 268 17.30 5.03 10.35
CA TRP A 268 18.61 4.55 10.76
C TRP A 268 19.51 4.40 9.54
N ASP A 269 20.76 4.89 9.65
CA ASP A 269 21.80 4.49 8.72
C ASP A 269 22.51 3.28 9.28
N VAL A 270 22.61 2.23 8.48
CA VAL A 270 23.35 1.00 8.79
C VAL A 270 24.57 0.92 7.89
N ASP A 271 25.75 0.92 8.46
CA ASP A 271 27.01 0.82 7.72
C ASP A 271 27.10 -0.53 7.00
N LEU A 272 27.37 -0.52 5.69
CA LEU A 272 27.37 -1.71 4.83
C LEU A 272 28.48 -2.71 5.15
N VAL A 273 29.55 -2.28 5.84
CA VAL A 273 30.72 -3.12 6.17
C VAL A 273 30.68 -3.55 7.64
N THR A 274 30.45 -2.63 8.57
CA THR A 274 30.51 -2.90 10.02
C THR A 274 29.17 -3.31 10.61
N GLY A 275 28.05 -2.97 9.95
CA GLY A 275 26.70 -3.14 10.50
C GLY A 275 26.36 -2.17 11.64
N GLU A 276 27.17 -1.15 11.88
CA GLU A 276 26.89 -0.15 12.92
C GLU A 276 25.65 0.68 12.56
N HIS A 277 24.75 0.86 13.52
CA HIS A 277 23.50 1.60 13.37
C HIS A 277 23.66 3.03 13.91
N THR A 278 23.32 4.01 13.09
CA THR A 278 23.28 5.43 13.49
C THR A 278 21.87 5.98 13.30
N LEU A 279 21.22 6.41 14.40
CA LEU A 279 19.91 7.06 14.33
C LEU A 279 20.04 8.42 13.63
N ARG A 280 19.41 8.56 12.47
CA ARG A 280 19.40 9.81 11.68
C ARG A 280 18.30 10.75 12.12
N HIS A 281 17.11 10.19 12.29
CA HIS A 281 15.92 10.95 12.64
C HIS A 281 14.92 10.06 13.35
N GLN A 282 14.15 10.67 14.25
CA GLN A 282 12.97 10.06 14.85
C GLN A 282 11.82 11.06 14.78
N ARG A 283 10.65 10.59 14.40
CA ARG A 283 9.43 11.40 14.43
C ARG A 283 9.13 11.81 15.87
N GLU A 284 9.14 13.11 16.13
CA GLU A 284 8.79 13.65 17.44
C GLU A 284 7.26 13.73 17.61
N VAL A 285 6.78 13.22 18.74
CA VAL A 285 5.37 13.28 19.15
C VAL A 285 5.33 13.87 20.57
N PRO A 286 5.09 15.18 20.72
CA PRO A 286 5.14 15.84 22.03
C PRO A 286 4.17 15.23 23.05
N GLY A 287 4.68 14.89 24.23
CA GLY A 287 3.88 14.34 25.32
C GLY A 287 3.44 12.89 25.16
N TYR A 288 3.97 12.18 24.18
CA TYR A 288 3.68 10.76 23.92
C TYR A 288 4.76 9.87 24.54
N ASP A 289 4.31 8.77 25.18
CA ASP A 289 5.19 7.75 25.75
C ASP A 289 4.88 6.37 25.12
N PRO A 290 5.68 5.89 24.17
CA PRO A 290 5.46 4.60 23.53
C PRO A 290 5.55 3.43 24.51
N SER A 291 6.24 3.58 25.65
CA SER A 291 6.38 2.51 26.64
C SER A 291 5.07 2.15 27.36
N ALA A 292 4.03 2.97 27.22
CA ALA A 292 2.69 2.67 27.73
C ALA A 292 1.99 1.55 26.94
N TYR A 293 2.49 1.18 25.77
CA TYR A 293 1.82 0.25 24.86
C TYR A 293 2.64 -1.03 24.65
N VAL A 294 2.00 -2.04 24.08
CA VAL A 294 2.60 -3.35 23.79
C VAL A 294 2.12 -3.78 22.41
N ASN A 295 3.06 -4.22 21.57
CA ASN A 295 2.80 -4.87 20.28
C ASN A 295 3.20 -6.34 20.40
N GLU A 296 2.32 -7.23 19.98
CA GLU A 296 2.51 -8.69 20.07
C GLU A 296 2.03 -9.35 18.77
N MET A 297 2.65 -10.46 18.37
CA MET A 297 2.21 -11.29 17.27
C MET A 297 1.58 -12.56 17.83
N VAL A 298 0.34 -12.84 17.44
CA VAL A 298 -0.35 -14.11 17.74
C VAL A 298 -0.80 -14.76 16.44
N TYR A 299 -1.28 -16.00 16.50
CA TYR A 299 -1.63 -16.76 15.29
C TYR A 299 -2.96 -17.48 15.48
N ALA A 300 -3.91 -17.21 14.58
CA ALA A 300 -5.07 -18.06 14.39
C ALA A 300 -4.73 -19.22 13.43
N ASP A 301 -5.51 -20.28 13.46
CA ASP A 301 -5.33 -21.46 12.60
C ASP A 301 -6.69 -21.99 12.15
N ASN A 302 -6.90 -22.03 10.84
CA ASN A 302 -8.08 -22.66 10.20
C ASN A 302 -7.65 -23.68 9.13
N GLY A 303 -6.47 -24.28 9.29
CA GLY A 303 -5.73 -25.04 8.29
C GLY A 303 -4.72 -24.19 7.53
N TRP A 304 -4.72 -22.88 7.74
CA TRP A 304 -3.70 -21.90 7.36
C TRP A 304 -3.33 -21.10 8.62
N ARG A 305 -2.02 -20.91 8.87
CA ARG A 305 -1.54 -20.14 10.02
C ARG A 305 -1.62 -18.65 9.72
N ILE A 306 -2.55 -17.94 10.38
CA ILE A 306 -2.89 -16.55 10.14
C ILE A 306 -2.18 -15.68 11.18
N PRO A 307 -1.17 -14.86 10.83
CA PRO A 307 -0.56 -13.93 11.76
C PRO A 307 -1.53 -12.79 12.11
N ILE A 308 -1.56 -12.40 13.37
CA ILE A 308 -2.36 -11.28 13.87
C ILE A 308 -1.45 -10.42 14.75
N VAL A 309 -1.24 -9.16 14.35
CA VAL A 309 -0.60 -8.17 15.21
C VAL A 309 -1.63 -7.63 16.19
N ILE A 310 -1.34 -7.74 17.49
CA ILE A 310 -2.16 -7.18 18.57
C ILE A 310 -1.42 -6.00 19.18
N THR A 311 -2.10 -4.88 19.29
CA THR A 311 -1.61 -3.66 19.93
C THR A 311 -2.57 -3.22 21.02
N ARG A 312 -2.05 -2.93 22.20
CA ARG A 312 -2.86 -2.53 23.35
C ARG A 312 -2.12 -1.60 24.31
N HIS A 313 -2.86 -0.87 25.13
CA HIS A 313 -2.27 -0.25 26.32
C HIS A 313 -1.79 -1.36 27.29
N ARG A 314 -0.67 -1.17 27.96
CA ARG A 314 -0.06 -2.17 28.85
C ARG A 314 -1.02 -2.66 29.94
N ASP A 315 -1.87 -1.78 30.44
CA ASP A 315 -2.84 -2.10 31.50
C ASP A 315 -4.13 -2.76 30.96
N THR A 316 -4.32 -2.84 29.64
CA THR A 316 -5.47 -3.54 29.04
C THR A 316 -5.22 -5.05 29.10
N PRO A 317 -6.03 -5.84 29.84
CA PRO A 317 -5.82 -7.27 29.93
C PRO A 317 -6.25 -8.00 28.66
N LEU A 318 -5.63 -9.15 28.39
CA LEU A 318 -6.05 -10.12 27.37
C LEU A 318 -6.71 -11.33 28.08
N ASP A 319 -7.86 -11.12 28.70
CA ASP A 319 -8.58 -12.09 29.53
C ASP A 319 -10.07 -12.27 29.10
N GLY A 320 -10.40 -11.87 27.90
CA GLY A 320 -11.76 -11.95 27.36
C GLY A 320 -12.65 -10.77 27.73
N THR A 321 -12.14 -9.71 28.36
CA THR A 321 -12.96 -8.57 28.81
C THR A 321 -12.81 -7.28 28.01
N ALA A 322 -11.70 -7.11 27.28
CA ALA A 322 -11.44 -5.92 26.47
C ALA A 322 -12.20 -5.97 25.14
N PRO A 323 -12.80 -4.87 24.66
CA PRO A 323 -13.32 -4.77 23.30
C PRO A 323 -12.17 -4.77 22.28
N CYS A 324 -12.48 -5.08 21.02
CA CYS A 324 -11.48 -5.16 19.95
C CYS A 324 -11.93 -4.45 18.68
N LEU A 325 -11.03 -3.69 18.05
CA LEU A 325 -11.13 -3.28 16.65
C LEU A 325 -10.22 -4.20 15.83
N LEU A 326 -10.82 -5.03 14.95
CA LEU A 326 -10.10 -5.94 14.07
C LEU A 326 -10.06 -5.38 12.64
N TYR A 327 -8.85 -5.11 12.16
CA TYR A 327 -8.60 -4.62 10.80
C TYR A 327 -8.10 -5.74 9.89
N GLY A 328 -8.47 -5.69 8.59
CA GLY A 328 -7.93 -6.57 7.56
C GLY A 328 -8.09 -5.99 6.16
N TYR A 329 -7.18 -6.41 5.26
CA TYR A 329 -7.17 -6.02 3.86
C TYR A 329 -7.23 -7.25 2.92
N GLY A 330 -6.14 -7.99 2.78
CA GLY A 330 -6.09 -9.31 2.15
C GLY A 330 -6.27 -9.32 0.64
N SER A 331 -5.60 -8.44 -0.11
CA SER A 331 -5.65 -8.37 -1.57
C SER A 331 -4.34 -7.85 -2.15
N TYR A 332 -4.08 -8.12 -3.44
CA TYR A 332 -2.99 -7.57 -4.25
C TYR A 332 -1.57 -7.98 -3.83
N GLU A 333 -1.40 -9.08 -3.08
CA GLU A 333 -0.11 -9.38 -2.43
C GLU A 333 0.38 -8.20 -1.55
N SER A 334 -0.55 -7.34 -1.14
CA SER A 334 -0.20 -6.15 -0.36
C SER A 334 0.36 -6.57 0.98
N VAL A 335 1.52 -6.01 1.32
CA VAL A 335 2.14 -6.13 2.63
C VAL A 335 1.66 -4.97 3.48
N ASP A 336 0.79 -5.26 4.43
CA ASP A 336 0.15 -4.25 5.27
C ASP A 336 0.81 -4.23 6.66
N ASP A 337 2.11 -3.85 6.68
CA ASP A 337 2.91 -3.76 7.89
C ASP A 337 2.40 -2.65 8.84
N PRO A 338 2.62 -2.79 10.16
CA PRO A 338 2.33 -1.73 11.10
C PRO A 338 3.09 -0.44 10.78
N TRP A 339 2.41 0.69 10.85
CA TRP A 339 3.01 2.03 10.80
C TRP A 339 2.54 2.85 12.00
N PHE A 340 3.27 3.90 12.37
CA PHE A 340 2.88 4.74 13.49
C PHE A 340 1.59 5.50 13.19
N ASP A 341 0.51 5.07 13.82
CA ASP A 341 -0.84 5.58 13.60
C ASP A 341 -1.41 6.27 14.84
N THR A 342 -1.49 7.60 14.77
CA THR A 342 -2.08 8.40 15.85
C THR A 342 -3.59 8.17 16.03
N GLY A 343 -4.29 7.59 15.05
CA GLY A 343 -5.70 7.20 15.15
C GLY A 343 -5.93 6.00 16.05
N VAL A 344 -4.95 5.09 16.15
CA VAL A 344 -5.04 3.90 17.02
C VAL A 344 -4.90 4.26 18.50
N ILE A 345 -4.06 5.24 18.85
CA ILE A 345 -3.75 5.60 20.24
C ILE A 345 -5.01 5.90 21.08
N PRO A 346 -5.99 6.69 20.61
CA PRO A 346 -7.23 6.94 21.37
C PRO A 346 -8.06 5.70 21.68
N LEU A 347 -7.97 4.65 20.87
CA LEU A 347 -8.60 3.35 21.15
C LEU A 347 -7.89 2.66 22.31
N LEU A 348 -6.55 2.57 22.24
CA LEU A 348 -5.72 1.90 23.25
C LEU A 348 -5.88 2.56 24.62
N ASP A 349 -5.88 3.89 24.70
CA ASP A 349 -6.08 4.67 25.92
C ASP A 349 -7.45 4.43 26.58
N ARG A 350 -8.40 3.92 25.81
CA ARG A 350 -9.75 3.55 26.28
C ARG A 350 -9.91 2.06 26.56
N GLY A 351 -8.80 1.34 26.59
CA GLY A 351 -8.79 -0.09 26.89
C GLY A 351 -9.37 -0.96 25.76
N VAL A 352 -9.28 -0.50 24.51
CA VAL A 352 -9.59 -1.29 23.32
C VAL A 352 -8.33 -1.99 22.85
N VAL A 353 -8.43 -3.25 22.45
CA VAL A 353 -7.38 -3.96 21.73
C VAL A 353 -7.52 -3.63 20.24
N TYR A 354 -6.45 -3.16 19.61
CA TYR A 354 -6.37 -3.06 18.16
C TYR A 354 -5.70 -4.31 17.62
N ALA A 355 -6.34 -4.99 16.68
CA ALA A 355 -5.81 -6.20 16.06
C ALA A 355 -5.80 -6.04 14.53
N LYS A 356 -4.73 -6.51 13.88
CA LYS A 356 -4.59 -6.51 12.43
C LYS A 356 -4.28 -7.93 11.96
N ALA A 357 -5.18 -8.51 11.15
CA ALA A 357 -5.05 -9.86 10.64
C ALA A 357 -4.41 -9.88 9.25
N HIS A 358 -3.31 -10.62 9.10
CA HIS A 358 -2.60 -10.85 7.85
C HIS A 358 -3.17 -12.08 7.14
N ILE A 359 -4.29 -11.89 6.47
CA ILE A 359 -5.11 -12.95 5.86
C ILE A 359 -4.64 -13.27 4.44
N ARG A 360 -5.02 -14.45 3.90
CA ARG A 360 -4.76 -14.80 2.51
C ARG A 360 -5.28 -13.75 1.53
N GLY A 361 -4.55 -13.55 0.43
CA GLY A 361 -4.71 -12.44 -0.50
C GLY A 361 -3.74 -11.28 -0.24
N GLY A 362 -3.18 -11.16 0.99
CA GLY A 362 -2.03 -10.31 1.29
C GLY A 362 -0.70 -10.99 0.94
N GLY A 363 0.41 -10.32 1.23
CA GLY A 363 1.78 -10.77 0.94
C GLY A 363 2.69 -10.88 2.18
N GLU A 364 2.16 -10.71 3.39
CA GLU A 364 2.97 -10.63 4.60
C GLU A 364 3.74 -11.93 4.89
N VAL A 365 3.17 -13.10 4.54
CA VAL A 365 3.80 -14.41 4.73
C VAL A 365 4.48 -14.93 3.47
N GLY A 366 4.27 -14.25 2.34
CA GLY A 366 4.84 -14.60 1.05
C GLY A 366 3.81 -14.63 -0.08
N ARG A 367 4.28 -14.91 -1.31
CA ARG A 367 3.43 -14.92 -2.50
C ARG A 367 2.39 -16.03 -2.50
N GLN A 368 2.69 -17.17 -1.91
CA GLN A 368 1.71 -18.27 -1.80
C GLN A 368 0.45 -17.83 -1.03
N GLN A 369 0.60 -16.92 -0.04
CA GLN A 369 -0.54 -16.32 0.67
C GLN A 369 -1.48 -15.56 -0.27
N TRP A 370 -0.93 -14.82 -1.23
CA TRP A 370 -1.73 -14.15 -2.25
C TRP A 370 -2.36 -15.13 -3.23
N ILE A 371 -1.60 -16.10 -3.74
CA ILE A 371 -2.09 -17.13 -4.66
C ILE A 371 -3.30 -17.86 -4.06
N ASP A 372 -3.26 -18.18 -2.78
CA ASP A 372 -4.33 -18.87 -2.06
C ASP A 372 -5.48 -17.93 -1.60
N GLY A 373 -5.44 -16.65 -1.97
CA GLY A 373 -6.42 -15.64 -1.56
C GLY A 373 -6.94 -14.73 -2.68
N HIS A 374 -6.68 -15.03 -3.96
CA HIS A 374 -7.19 -14.24 -5.08
C HIS A 374 -7.95 -15.10 -6.10
N LEU A 375 -8.56 -14.51 -7.13
CA LEU A 375 -9.35 -15.19 -8.15
C LEU A 375 -10.34 -16.20 -7.54
N LEU A 376 -10.30 -17.46 -7.99
CA LEU A 376 -11.18 -18.54 -7.52
C LEU A 376 -10.86 -19.03 -6.08
N ALA A 377 -9.86 -18.45 -5.42
CA ALA A 377 -9.52 -18.71 -4.03
C ALA A 377 -9.89 -17.54 -3.07
N LYS A 378 -10.47 -16.46 -3.58
CA LYS A 378 -10.74 -15.21 -2.82
C LYS A 378 -11.52 -15.42 -1.52
N ARG A 379 -12.42 -16.37 -1.46
CA ARG A 379 -13.20 -16.67 -0.23
C ARG A 379 -12.33 -17.09 0.95
N ASN A 380 -11.10 -17.55 0.71
CA ASN A 380 -10.16 -17.87 1.78
C ASN A 380 -9.80 -16.65 2.62
N SER A 381 -9.70 -15.45 2.00
CA SER A 381 -9.48 -14.19 2.73
C SER A 381 -10.59 -13.95 3.76
N PHE A 382 -11.85 -14.18 3.38
CA PHE A 382 -13.00 -13.96 4.26
C PHE A 382 -13.06 -14.96 5.40
N VAL A 383 -12.76 -16.22 5.11
CA VAL A 383 -12.73 -17.29 6.13
C VAL A 383 -11.60 -17.07 7.13
N ASP A 384 -10.43 -16.63 6.67
CA ASP A 384 -9.30 -16.31 7.53
C ASP A 384 -9.62 -15.15 8.48
N PHE A 385 -10.30 -14.10 7.98
CA PHE A 385 -10.67 -12.96 8.81
C PHE A 385 -11.71 -13.33 9.90
N ILE A 386 -12.69 -14.17 9.54
CA ILE A 386 -13.66 -14.70 10.52
C ILE A 386 -12.93 -15.57 11.55
N ALA A 387 -12.03 -16.46 11.12
CA ALA A 387 -11.24 -17.31 12.01
C ALA A 387 -10.34 -16.50 12.96
N SER A 388 -9.79 -15.37 12.47
CA SER A 388 -9.03 -14.44 13.30
C SER A 388 -9.90 -13.83 14.41
N ALA A 389 -11.13 -13.43 14.09
CA ALA A 389 -12.08 -12.92 15.06
C ALA A 389 -12.50 -13.99 16.08
N ASP A 390 -12.71 -15.23 15.64
CA ASP A 390 -13.03 -16.35 16.52
C ASP A 390 -11.89 -16.66 17.48
N TYR A 391 -10.65 -16.72 16.98
CA TYR A 391 -9.46 -16.91 17.82
C TYR A 391 -9.31 -15.83 18.89
N LEU A 392 -9.49 -14.55 18.52
CA LEU A 392 -9.43 -13.44 19.48
C LEU A 392 -10.52 -13.55 20.55
N ALA A 393 -11.73 -13.94 20.15
CA ALA A 393 -12.89 -14.07 21.04
C ALA A 393 -12.79 -15.24 22.02
N ASP A 394 -12.07 -16.29 21.68
CA ASP A 394 -12.00 -17.49 22.51
C ASP A 394 -11.37 -17.24 23.89
N SER A 395 -10.41 -16.29 23.98
CA SER A 395 -9.71 -16.06 25.26
C SER A 395 -9.05 -14.69 25.42
N LEU A 396 -8.94 -13.90 24.36
CA LEU A 396 -8.14 -12.66 24.39
C LEU A 396 -9.01 -11.41 24.59
N VAL A 397 -10.14 -11.33 23.88
CA VAL A 397 -11.01 -10.15 23.89
C VAL A 397 -12.48 -10.52 24.12
N ASP A 398 -13.32 -9.53 24.45
CA ASP A 398 -14.76 -9.72 24.52
C ASP A 398 -15.36 -9.94 23.12
N GLY A 399 -15.65 -11.19 22.80
CA GLY A 399 -16.19 -11.59 21.51
C GLY A 399 -17.50 -10.92 21.12
N SER A 400 -18.26 -10.38 22.07
CA SER A 400 -19.50 -9.63 21.80
C SER A 400 -19.23 -8.18 21.41
N ARG A 401 -17.99 -7.69 21.54
CA ARG A 401 -17.57 -6.31 21.30
C ARG A 401 -16.43 -6.19 20.29
N ILE A 402 -16.43 -7.08 19.29
CA ILE A 402 -15.50 -6.97 18.15
C ILE A 402 -16.15 -6.12 17.06
N VAL A 403 -15.52 -5.01 16.72
CA VAL A 403 -15.85 -4.19 15.55
C VAL A 403 -14.84 -4.53 14.45
N SER A 404 -15.31 -4.86 13.24
CA SER A 404 -14.47 -5.13 12.08
C SER A 404 -14.28 -3.88 11.22
N ARG A 405 -13.10 -3.70 10.60
CA ARG A 405 -12.77 -2.54 9.76
C ARG A 405 -11.91 -2.94 8.56
N GLY A 406 -12.14 -2.27 7.43
CA GLY A 406 -11.30 -2.36 6.24
C GLY A 406 -11.76 -1.39 5.15
N GLY A 407 -10.82 -0.97 4.31
CA GLY A 407 -11.06 0.02 3.25
C GLY A 407 -10.81 -0.55 1.85
N SER A 408 -11.45 0.01 0.80
CA SER A 408 -11.23 -0.36 -0.60
C SER A 408 -11.49 -1.86 -0.84
N ALA A 409 -10.48 -2.62 -1.25
CA ALA A 409 -10.53 -4.09 -1.29
C ALA A 409 -10.75 -4.71 0.10
N GLY A 410 -10.21 -4.10 1.17
CA GLY A 410 -10.56 -4.43 2.56
C GLY A 410 -12.02 -4.09 2.88
N GLY A 411 -12.63 -3.14 2.19
CA GLY A 411 -14.06 -2.86 2.24
C GLY A 411 -14.91 -3.96 1.60
N LEU A 412 -14.43 -4.60 0.52
CA LEU A 412 -15.01 -5.84 0.01
C LEU A 412 -14.95 -6.93 1.08
N LEU A 413 -13.79 -7.12 1.72
CA LEU A 413 -13.65 -8.05 2.84
C LEU A 413 -14.74 -7.80 3.88
N GLN A 414 -14.92 -6.52 4.31
CA GLN A 414 -15.92 -6.17 5.32
C GLN A 414 -17.34 -6.48 4.86
N GLY A 415 -17.70 -6.14 3.62
CA GLY A 415 -19.01 -6.46 3.06
C GLY A 415 -19.27 -7.97 2.97
N ALA A 416 -18.26 -8.75 2.59
CA ALA A 416 -18.36 -10.21 2.49
C ALA A 416 -18.53 -10.86 3.87
N VAL A 417 -17.70 -10.50 4.88
CA VAL A 417 -17.83 -11.08 6.23
C VAL A 417 -19.06 -10.57 6.98
N TYR A 418 -19.54 -9.36 6.66
CA TYR A 418 -20.83 -8.83 7.12
C TYR A 418 -21.99 -9.73 6.67
N ALA A 419 -21.92 -10.27 5.45
CA ALA A 419 -22.92 -11.19 4.91
C ALA A 419 -22.72 -12.62 5.42
N MET A 420 -21.47 -13.11 5.49
CA MET A 420 -21.18 -14.52 5.81
C MET A 420 -21.31 -14.83 7.31
N ALA A 421 -20.98 -13.86 8.18
CA ALA A 421 -20.98 -14.06 9.63
C ALA A 421 -21.56 -12.83 10.38
N PRO A 422 -22.80 -12.40 10.08
CA PRO A 422 -23.36 -11.14 10.58
C PRO A 422 -23.46 -11.09 12.12
N ARG A 423 -23.66 -12.22 12.78
CA ARG A 423 -23.75 -12.29 14.24
C ARG A 423 -22.41 -12.23 14.96
N ARG A 424 -21.31 -12.36 14.19
CA ARG A 424 -19.95 -12.33 14.75
C ARG A 424 -19.53 -10.94 15.20
N TRP A 425 -20.07 -9.90 14.57
CA TRP A 425 -19.63 -8.52 14.72
C TRP A 425 -20.59 -7.72 15.62
N ALA A 426 -20.03 -6.89 16.50
CA ALA A 426 -20.77 -5.83 17.19
C ALA A 426 -21.13 -4.72 16.19
N GLY A 427 -20.19 -4.37 15.33
CA GLY A 427 -20.34 -3.46 14.21
C GLY A 427 -19.32 -3.72 13.14
N THR A 428 -19.54 -3.16 11.95
CA THR A 428 -18.67 -3.25 10.79
C THR A 428 -18.43 -1.87 10.19
N ILE A 429 -17.18 -1.56 9.87
CA ILE A 429 -16.76 -0.34 9.19
C ILE A 429 -16.22 -0.73 7.82
N ALA A 430 -16.88 -0.29 6.77
CA ALA A 430 -16.49 -0.51 5.37
C ALA A 430 -16.19 0.86 4.73
N GLU A 431 -14.90 1.14 4.51
CA GLU A 431 -14.45 2.42 4.00
C GLU A 431 -14.22 2.34 2.49
N VAL A 432 -14.80 3.28 1.73
CA VAL A 432 -14.73 3.34 0.26
C VAL A 432 -14.79 1.94 -0.38
N PRO A 433 -15.80 1.09 -0.02
CA PRO A 433 -15.73 -0.35 -0.23
C PRO A 433 -16.06 -0.77 -1.65
N PHE A 434 -15.26 -1.68 -2.20
CA PHE A 434 -15.48 -2.37 -3.48
C PHE A 434 -16.54 -3.47 -3.32
N VAL A 435 -17.83 -3.12 -3.37
CA VAL A 435 -18.93 -4.02 -2.98
C VAL A 435 -19.85 -4.48 -4.12
N ASP A 436 -19.70 -3.92 -5.31
CA ASP A 436 -20.44 -4.30 -6.53
C ASP A 436 -19.52 -4.93 -7.59
N CYS A 437 -18.62 -5.81 -7.14
CA CYS A 437 -17.49 -6.34 -7.88
C CYS A 437 -17.86 -6.86 -9.29
N VAL A 438 -18.98 -7.57 -9.43
CA VAL A 438 -19.38 -8.15 -10.72
C VAL A 438 -19.71 -7.07 -11.73
N ASN A 439 -20.47 -6.04 -11.32
CA ASN A 439 -20.89 -4.99 -12.26
C ASN A 439 -19.71 -4.08 -12.61
N SER A 440 -18.86 -3.74 -11.63
CA SER A 440 -17.68 -2.91 -11.90
C SER A 440 -16.69 -3.63 -12.81
N MET A 441 -16.44 -4.92 -12.60
CA MET A 441 -15.56 -5.71 -13.47
C MET A 441 -16.15 -6.02 -14.85
N LEU A 442 -17.44 -5.78 -15.09
CA LEU A 442 -18.08 -5.88 -16.41
C LEU A 442 -17.94 -4.60 -17.24
N ASP A 443 -17.59 -3.48 -16.63
CA ASP A 443 -17.50 -2.18 -17.28
C ASP A 443 -16.03 -1.79 -17.51
N PRO A 444 -15.49 -2.01 -18.73
CA PRO A 444 -14.08 -1.70 -19.02
C PRO A 444 -13.80 -0.18 -19.12
N ASP A 445 -14.84 0.66 -19.08
CA ASP A 445 -14.69 2.12 -19.10
C ASP A 445 -14.47 2.68 -17.68
N ILE A 446 -14.64 1.87 -16.63
CA ILE A 446 -14.24 2.23 -15.27
C ILE A 446 -12.70 2.13 -15.17
N PRO A 447 -12.02 3.15 -14.64
CA PRO A 447 -10.58 3.10 -14.41
C PRO A 447 -10.13 1.82 -13.70
N LEU A 448 -8.99 1.29 -14.09
CA LEU A 448 -8.34 0.09 -13.55
C LEU A 448 -9.03 -1.26 -13.85
N THR A 449 -10.29 -1.33 -14.27
CA THR A 449 -11.07 -2.57 -14.43
C THR A 449 -10.31 -3.67 -15.17
N ILE A 450 -9.67 -3.36 -16.30
CA ILE A 450 -8.98 -4.37 -17.13
C ILE A 450 -7.75 -4.94 -16.41
N ALA A 451 -6.99 -4.12 -15.69
CA ALA A 451 -5.86 -4.55 -14.88
C ALA A 451 -6.31 -5.39 -13.66
N GLU A 452 -7.50 -5.12 -13.15
CA GLU A 452 -8.06 -5.78 -11.97
C GLU A 452 -8.61 -7.19 -12.26
N TRP A 453 -8.80 -7.59 -13.53
CA TRP A 453 -9.23 -8.96 -13.84
C TRP A 453 -8.26 -10.04 -13.37
N GLU A 454 -6.97 -9.73 -13.27
CA GLU A 454 -5.97 -10.67 -12.74
C GLU A 454 -6.05 -10.85 -11.22
N GLU A 455 -6.70 -9.93 -10.49
CA GLU A 455 -6.94 -10.05 -9.04
C GLU A 455 -8.32 -10.67 -8.74
N TRP A 456 -9.38 -10.15 -9.37
CA TRP A 456 -10.76 -10.49 -9.02
C TRP A 456 -11.38 -11.55 -9.94
N GLY A 457 -10.92 -11.63 -11.18
CA GLY A 457 -11.50 -12.42 -12.25
C GLY A 457 -12.26 -11.57 -13.28
N ASP A 458 -12.42 -12.13 -14.46
CA ASP A 458 -13.18 -11.55 -15.57
C ASP A 458 -14.62 -12.12 -15.57
N PRO A 459 -15.65 -11.33 -15.19
CA PRO A 459 -17.01 -11.82 -15.13
C PRO A 459 -17.66 -12.13 -16.49
N ARG A 460 -16.96 -11.91 -17.61
CA ARG A 460 -17.35 -12.40 -18.94
C ARG A 460 -17.10 -13.91 -19.07
N ILE A 461 -16.25 -14.47 -18.19
CA ILE A 461 -15.98 -15.91 -18.07
C ILE A 461 -17.01 -16.49 -17.07
N PRO A 462 -17.91 -17.42 -17.50
CA PRO A 462 -19.03 -17.87 -16.66
C PRO A 462 -18.63 -18.45 -15.30
N GLU A 463 -17.52 -19.19 -15.23
CA GLU A 463 -17.03 -19.78 -13.98
C GLU A 463 -16.57 -18.70 -12.99
N GLN A 464 -15.77 -17.73 -13.47
CA GLN A 464 -15.28 -16.62 -12.64
C GLN A 464 -16.44 -15.73 -12.19
N ARG A 465 -17.38 -15.45 -13.08
CA ARG A 465 -18.61 -14.71 -12.74
C ARG A 465 -19.40 -15.38 -11.62
N ALA A 466 -19.70 -16.67 -11.76
CA ALA A 466 -20.46 -17.40 -10.74
C ALA A 466 -19.76 -17.41 -9.38
N TYR A 467 -18.43 -17.49 -9.40
CA TYR A 467 -17.62 -17.40 -8.18
C TYR A 467 -17.68 -16.01 -7.55
N MET A 468 -17.50 -14.94 -8.35
CA MET A 468 -17.61 -13.55 -7.90
C MET A 468 -19.01 -13.24 -7.35
N GLU A 469 -20.07 -13.68 -8.02
CA GLU A 469 -21.46 -13.53 -7.56
C GLU A 469 -21.67 -14.16 -6.18
N SER A 470 -20.97 -15.25 -5.86
CA SER A 470 -21.10 -15.98 -4.59
C SER A 470 -20.62 -15.21 -3.35
N TYR A 471 -19.84 -14.14 -3.53
CA TYR A 471 -19.32 -13.34 -2.42
C TYR A 471 -19.55 -11.83 -2.55
N THR A 472 -19.96 -11.33 -3.72
CA THR A 472 -20.21 -9.88 -3.95
C THR A 472 -21.23 -9.35 -2.93
N PRO A 473 -20.87 -8.39 -2.06
CA PRO A 473 -21.75 -7.94 -0.98
C PRO A 473 -23.08 -7.37 -1.45
N TYR A 474 -23.11 -6.68 -2.58
CA TYR A 474 -24.32 -6.11 -3.17
C TYR A 474 -25.35 -7.21 -3.57
N LEU A 475 -24.88 -8.40 -3.92
CA LEU A 475 -25.73 -9.55 -4.31
C LEU A 475 -26.06 -10.47 -3.12
N ASN A 476 -25.34 -10.37 -2.01
CA ASN A 476 -25.43 -11.26 -0.85
C ASN A 476 -25.75 -10.48 0.41
N LEU A 477 -26.99 -10.00 0.54
CA LEU A 477 -27.40 -9.26 1.72
C LEU A 477 -27.76 -10.24 2.85
N PRO A 478 -27.28 -10.01 4.09
CA PRO A 478 -27.65 -10.83 5.25
C PRO A 478 -29.09 -10.57 5.68
N ASP A 479 -29.67 -11.53 6.43
CA ASP A 479 -30.98 -11.36 7.03
C ASP A 479 -30.99 -10.09 7.91
N PRO A 480 -32.01 -9.21 7.78
CA PRO A 480 -32.10 -7.99 8.56
C PRO A 480 -31.99 -8.18 10.07
N ASP A 481 -32.53 -9.27 10.61
CA ASP A 481 -32.53 -9.56 12.05
C ASP A 481 -31.14 -9.94 12.58
N ASP A 482 -30.22 -10.32 11.70
CA ASP A 482 -28.87 -10.75 12.08
C ASP A 482 -27.82 -9.64 11.93
N ARG A 483 -28.14 -8.55 11.23
CA ARG A 483 -27.20 -7.49 10.87
C ARG A 483 -26.59 -6.81 12.09
N PRO A 484 -25.26 -6.66 12.17
CA PRO A 484 -24.64 -5.72 13.13
C PRO A 484 -24.88 -4.27 12.68
N ALA A 485 -24.49 -3.31 13.50
CA ALA A 485 -24.39 -1.91 13.09
C ALA A 485 -23.37 -1.77 11.94
N LEU A 486 -23.65 -0.93 10.95
CA LEU A 486 -22.79 -0.75 9.77
C LEU A 486 -22.52 0.74 9.53
N LEU A 487 -21.23 1.08 9.46
CA LEU A 487 -20.75 2.36 8.98
C LEU A 487 -20.08 2.16 7.61
N VAL A 488 -20.60 2.82 6.59
CA VAL A 488 -20.01 2.85 5.25
C VAL A 488 -19.53 4.26 4.95
N THR A 489 -18.33 4.40 4.41
CA THR A 489 -17.85 5.69 3.88
C THR A 489 -17.75 5.63 2.35
N GLY A 490 -17.66 6.80 1.72
CA GLY A 490 -17.43 6.95 0.29
C GLY A 490 -17.01 8.38 -0.02
N ALA A 491 -16.38 8.63 -1.17
CA ALA A 491 -16.06 9.97 -1.64
C ALA A 491 -16.67 10.20 -3.02
N LEU A 492 -17.22 11.40 -3.24
CA LEU A 492 -17.93 11.74 -4.47
C LEU A 492 -17.00 11.69 -5.70
N HIS A 493 -15.74 12.06 -5.49
CA HIS A 493 -14.70 12.14 -6.51
C HIS A 493 -13.66 11.01 -6.44
N ASP A 494 -14.03 9.87 -5.82
CA ASP A 494 -13.16 8.70 -5.75
C ASP A 494 -12.90 8.13 -7.16
N PRO A 495 -11.64 8.14 -7.65
CA PRO A 495 -11.31 7.66 -8.99
C PRO A 495 -11.15 6.14 -9.07
N ARG A 496 -11.06 5.44 -7.93
CA ARG A 496 -10.77 4.00 -7.86
C ARG A 496 -12.02 3.17 -7.58
N VAL A 497 -12.80 3.57 -6.55
CA VAL A 497 -14.07 2.93 -6.18
C VAL A 497 -15.18 3.97 -6.25
N LEU A 498 -15.88 3.97 -7.38
CA LEU A 498 -16.89 4.98 -7.65
C LEU A 498 -17.98 4.98 -6.58
N VAL A 499 -18.36 6.17 -6.10
CA VAL A 499 -19.31 6.37 -4.99
C VAL A 499 -20.64 5.63 -5.16
N HIS A 500 -21.02 5.31 -6.40
CA HIS A 500 -22.25 4.57 -6.65
C HIS A 500 -22.21 3.12 -6.14
N GLU A 501 -21.04 2.49 -5.98
CA GLU A 501 -20.93 1.14 -5.41
C GLU A 501 -21.41 1.08 -3.96
N PRO A 502 -20.79 1.79 -3.01
CA PRO A 502 -21.30 1.82 -1.64
C PRO A 502 -22.71 2.38 -1.54
N ALA A 503 -23.09 3.37 -2.37
CA ALA A 503 -24.44 3.93 -2.37
C ALA A 503 -25.52 2.90 -2.76
N LYS A 504 -25.28 2.09 -3.79
CA LYS A 504 -26.18 1.00 -4.21
C LYS A 504 -26.30 -0.06 -3.13
N TRP A 505 -25.19 -0.47 -2.53
CA TRP A 505 -25.18 -1.46 -1.45
C TRP A 505 -25.98 -0.99 -0.24
N VAL A 506 -25.75 0.23 0.23
CA VAL A 506 -26.50 0.85 1.32
C VAL A 506 -28.00 0.97 0.98
N ALA A 507 -28.32 1.38 -0.23
CA ALA A 507 -29.72 1.46 -0.68
C ALA A 507 -30.40 0.08 -0.66
N ALA A 508 -29.72 -0.98 -1.12
CA ALA A 508 -30.22 -2.34 -1.11
C ALA A 508 -30.41 -2.86 0.33
N LEU A 509 -29.46 -2.60 1.24
CA LEU A 509 -29.57 -2.95 2.65
C LEU A 509 -30.77 -2.27 3.33
N ARG A 510 -30.99 -0.97 3.08
CA ARG A 510 -32.13 -0.21 3.62
C ARG A 510 -33.47 -0.66 3.02
N HIS A 511 -33.48 -0.98 1.73
CA HIS A 511 -34.70 -1.48 1.05
C HIS A 511 -35.13 -2.84 1.57
N SER A 512 -34.17 -3.73 1.86
CA SER A 512 -34.45 -5.06 2.40
C SER A 512 -34.82 -5.09 3.88
N ASP A 513 -34.63 -3.98 4.61
CA ASP A 513 -35.04 -3.77 6.01
C ASP A 513 -35.78 -2.44 6.14
N PRO A 514 -37.12 -2.43 6.09
CA PRO A 514 -37.91 -1.21 6.23
C PRO A 514 -37.67 -0.45 7.55
N GLN A 515 -37.16 -1.14 8.58
CA GLN A 515 -36.89 -0.54 9.89
C GLN A 515 -35.48 0.05 9.99
N ALA A 516 -34.62 -0.12 9.00
CA ALA A 516 -33.22 0.35 9.04
C ALA A 516 -33.10 1.86 9.30
N GLY A 517 -34.06 2.67 8.80
CA GLY A 517 -34.12 4.12 9.02
C GLY A 517 -34.83 4.57 10.29
N GLU A 518 -35.48 3.65 11.03
CA GLU A 518 -36.29 3.94 12.21
C GLU A 518 -35.59 3.57 13.52
N ARG A 519 -34.35 3.08 13.48
CA ARG A 519 -33.60 2.67 14.65
C ARG A 519 -33.26 3.89 15.53
N ALA A 520 -33.37 3.71 16.84
CA ALA A 520 -33.22 4.80 17.81
C ALA A 520 -31.79 5.33 17.91
N SER A 521 -30.79 4.47 17.60
CA SER A 521 -29.38 4.83 17.63
C SER A 521 -28.65 4.34 16.36
N VAL A 522 -27.67 5.11 15.94
CA VAL A 522 -26.74 4.78 14.85
C VAL A 522 -25.83 3.58 15.18
N THR A 523 -25.81 3.15 16.44
CA THR A 523 -25.03 2.01 16.94
C THR A 523 -25.89 0.78 17.22
N ASP A 524 -27.22 0.86 17.04
CA ASP A 524 -28.10 -0.28 17.20
C ASP A 524 -27.83 -1.33 16.11
N ARG A 525 -27.95 -2.62 16.45
CA ARG A 525 -27.86 -3.69 15.46
C ARG A 525 -28.82 -3.44 14.29
N GLY A 526 -28.34 -3.64 13.07
CA GLY A 526 -29.08 -3.38 11.83
C GLY A 526 -29.14 -1.91 11.42
N SER A 527 -28.57 -0.96 12.19
CA SER A 527 -28.42 0.42 11.72
C SER A 527 -27.42 0.47 10.57
N VAL A 528 -27.71 1.27 9.53
CA VAL A 528 -26.84 1.45 8.35
C VAL A 528 -26.61 2.93 8.13
N ILE A 529 -25.37 3.38 8.38
CA ILE A 529 -24.93 4.74 8.11
C ILE A 529 -24.15 4.75 6.80
N PHE A 530 -24.40 5.74 5.96
CA PHE A 530 -23.58 6.06 4.82
C PHE A 530 -23.11 7.51 4.93
N ARG A 531 -21.81 7.68 5.09
CA ARG A 531 -21.13 8.97 5.13
C ARG A 531 -20.40 9.17 3.81
N VAL A 532 -20.72 10.25 3.10
CA VAL A 532 -20.10 10.58 1.81
C VAL A 532 -19.29 11.86 1.97
N GLU A 533 -18.03 11.80 1.60
CA GLU A 533 -17.21 12.98 1.38
C GLU A 533 -17.65 13.64 0.06
N THR A 534 -18.09 14.89 0.15
CA THR A 534 -18.65 15.64 -1.00
C THR A 534 -17.81 16.84 -1.40
N GLY A 535 -16.67 17.06 -0.72
CA GLY A 535 -15.71 18.10 -1.04
C GLY A 535 -14.63 17.60 -2.01
N GLU A 536 -13.42 18.09 -1.85
CA GLU A 536 -12.26 17.76 -2.69
C GLU A 536 -11.55 16.45 -2.28
N GLY A 537 -12.16 15.63 -1.42
CA GLY A 537 -11.59 14.35 -0.99
C GLY A 537 -11.63 13.29 -2.07
N SER A 538 -10.61 12.41 -2.09
CA SER A 538 -10.47 11.30 -3.02
C SER A 538 -10.61 9.93 -2.35
N HIS A 539 -10.09 8.87 -2.98
CA HIS A 539 -10.06 7.51 -2.44
C HIS A 539 -9.42 7.42 -1.04
N GLY A 540 -8.36 8.19 -0.80
CA GLY A 540 -7.68 8.29 0.50
C GLY A 540 -8.38 9.19 1.54
N GLY A 541 -9.58 9.70 1.26
CA GLY A 541 -10.28 10.67 2.11
C GLY A 541 -9.90 12.12 1.83
N GLN A 542 -10.09 13.00 2.82
CA GLN A 542 -9.75 14.41 2.69
C GLN A 542 -8.23 14.63 2.73
N ALA A 543 -7.75 15.51 1.87
CA ALA A 543 -6.38 15.98 1.95
C ALA A 543 -6.20 16.95 3.12
N GLY A 544 -4.97 16.96 3.61
CA GLY A 544 -4.59 17.79 4.73
C GLY A 544 -4.74 17.12 6.09
N ARG A 545 -3.70 17.27 6.86
CA ARG A 545 -3.49 16.58 8.15
C ARG A 545 -4.68 16.68 9.11
N TYR A 546 -5.25 17.86 9.26
CA TYR A 546 -6.33 18.06 10.24
C TYR A 546 -7.69 17.56 9.76
N ALA A 547 -7.95 17.62 8.46
CA ALA A 547 -9.19 17.11 7.89
C ALA A 547 -9.21 15.57 7.98
N ALA A 548 -8.14 14.89 7.59
CA ALA A 548 -8.00 13.44 7.73
C ALA A 548 -8.13 12.98 9.20
N LEU A 549 -7.52 13.70 10.15
CA LEU A 549 -7.68 13.39 11.57
C LEU A 549 -9.10 13.58 12.09
N ALA A 550 -9.83 14.59 11.58
CA ALA A 550 -11.23 14.82 11.96
C ALA A 550 -12.14 13.69 11.42
N ASP A 551 -11.86 13.20 10.22
CA ASP A 551 -12.57 12.08 9.63
C ASP A 551 -12.31 10.79 10.40
N GLU A 552 -11.07 10.49 10.70
CA GLU A 552 -10.68 9.33 11.50
C GLU A 552 -11.30 9.39 12.89
N ALA A 553 -11.31 10.56 13.54
CA ALA A 553 -11.93 10.74 14.86
C ALA A 553 -13.43 10.38 14.87
N GLN A 554 -14.15 10.64 13.77
CA GLN A 554 -15.58 10.27 13.67
C GLN A 554 -15.76 8.76 13.55
N VAL A 555 -14.91 8.09 12.75
CA VAL A 555 -14.90 6.63 12.60
C VAL A 555 -14.61 5.96 13.93
N ILE A 556 -13.55 6.42 14.62
CA ILE A 556 -13.17 5.93 15.96
C ILE A 556 -14.27 6.16 16.99
N ALA A 557 -14.90 7.35 17.01
CA ALA A 557 -15.98 7.65 17.94
C ALA A 557 -17.19 6.73 17.75
N TRP A 558 -17.54 6.41 16.49
CA TRP A 558 -18.59 5.45 16.19
C TRP A 558 -18.21 4.04 16.67
N ALA A 559 -16.98 3.59 16.39
CA ALA A 559 -16.51 2.29 16.85
C ALA A 559 -16.56 2.14 18.37
N LEU A 560 -16.09 3.17 19.11
CA LEU A 560 -16.14 3.22 20.57
C LEU A 560 -17.57 3.15 21.09
N ALA A 561 -18.50 3.90 20.48
CA ALA A 561 -19.91 3.88 20.87
C ALA A 561 -20.55 2.49 20.65
N VAL A 562 -20.25 1.79 19.55
CA VAL A 562 -20.69 0.41 19.31
C VAL A 562 -20.11 -0.56 20.35
N MET A 563 -18.86 -0.35 20.78
CA MET A 563 -18.19 -1.15 21.81
C MET A 563 -18.66 -0.82 23.24
N GLY A 564 -19.48 0.23 23.44
CA GLY A 564 -19.90 0.69 24.75
C GLY A 564 -18.79 1.37 25.56
N ARG A 565 -17.95 2.17 24.88
CA ARG A 565 -16.81 2.90 25.45
C ARG A 565 -16.95 4.41 25.26
#